data_6ceba4693eb011e455acd10e798d7c08
#
_entry.id   6ceba4693eb011e455acd10e798d7c08
#
_cell.length_a   1.000
_cell.length_b   1.000
_cell.length_c   1.000
_cell.angle_alpha   90.00
_cell.angle_beta   90.00
_cell.angle_gamma   90.00
#
_symmetry.space_group_name_H-M   'P 1'
#
loop_
_entity.id
_entity.type
_entity.pdbx_description
1 polymer ?
#
loop_
_entity_poly.entity_id
_entity_poly.type
_entity_poly.pdbx_seq_one_letter_code
_entity_poly.pdbx_strand_id
1 'polypeptide(L)'
;MKLKLQDKGSVDVAEAAFGAAYNESLIHQVVTAYLAGSRAGTKAQKNRAAVRGGGAKPWRQKGTGRARAGTIRSPIFVGGGRTFAA
;
A
#
# COMPACT_ATOMS: atom_id res chain seq x y z
N MET A 1 10.92 -26.85 -30.50
CA MET A 1 9.99 -27.46 -29.55
C MET A 1 8.57 -27.28 -30.03
N LYS A 2 7.78 -28.34 -30.03
CA LYS A 2 6.39 -28.33 -30.49
C LYS A 2 5.45 -28.46 -29.30
N LEU A 3 4.52 -27.55 -29.18
CA LEU A 3 3.45 -27.64 -28.20
C LEU A 3 2.14 -28.02 -28.89
N LYS A 4 1.40 -28.95 -28.28
CA LYS A 4 0.07 -29.33 -28.75
C LYS A 4 -0.97 -28.31 -28.30
N LEU A 5 -1.78 -27.87 -29.25
CA LEU A 5 -2.92 -27.01 -28.94
C LEU A 5 -4.09 -27.85 -28.43
N GLN A 6 -4.91 -27.25 -27.59
CA GLN A 6 -6.06 -27.93 -26.99
C GLN A 6 -7.13 -28.31 -28.04
N ASP A 7 -7.30 -27.48 -29.06
CA ASP A 7 -8.36 -27.69 -30.08
C ASP A 7 -7.98 -28.62 -31.24
N LYS A 8 -6.86 -28.50 -31.81
CA LYS A 8 -6.20 -29.40 -32.80
C LYS A 8 -4.99 -28.69 -33.39
N GLY A 9 -3.91 -29.40 -33.51
CA GLY A 9 -2.70 -28.91 -34.12
C GLY A 9 -1.57 -28.71 -33.13
N SER A 10 -0.49 -28.19 -33.63
CA SER A 10 0.71 -27.91 -32.85
C SER A 10 1.32 -26.58 -33.28
N VAL A 11 2.03 -25.93 -32.40
CA VAL A 11 2.77 -24.70 -32.66
C VAL A 11 4.23 -24.87 -32.30
N ASP A 12 5.11 -24.35 -33.15
CA ASP A 12 6.54 -24.36 -32.88
C ASP A 12 6.88 -23.13 -32.01
N VAL A 13 7.58 -23.39 -30.91
CA VAL A 13 8.00 -22.36 -29.98
C VAL A 13 9.49 -22.45 -29.67
N ALA A 14 10.08 -21.35 -29.24
CA ALA A 14 11.48 -21.31 -28.87
C ALA A 14 11.74 -22.17 -27.62
N GLU A 15 12.65 -23.12 -27.70
CA GLU A 15 13.03 -23.99 -26.58
C GLU A 15 13.63 -23.20 -25.42
N ALA A 16 14.40 -22.13 -25.70
CA ALA A 16 14.99 -21.29 -24.68
C ALA A 16 13.96 -20.63 -23.77
N ALA A 17 12.77 -20.31 -24.29
CA ALA A 17 11.68 -19.69 -23.53
C ALA A 17 10.76 -20.73 -22.88
N PHE A 18 10.34 -21.74 -23.64
CA PHE A 18 9.29 -22.68 -23.23
C PHE A 18 9.83 -24.03 -22.73
N GLY A 19 11.11 -24.30 -22.98
CA GLY A 19 11.77 -25.53 -22.52
C GLY A 19 12.59 -25.32 -21.24
N ALA A 20 12.51 -24.17 -20.61
CA ALA A 20 13.25 -23.88 -19.39
C ALA A 20 12.79 -24.79 -18.23
N ALA A 21 13.71 -25.08 -17.31
CA ALA A 21 13.41 -25.86 -16.11
C ALA A 21 12.39 -25.14 -15.24
N TYR A 22 11.48 -25.90 -14.65
CA TYR A 22 10.48 -25.37 -13.73
C TYR A 22 11.16 -24.82 -12.46
N ASN A 23 10.94 -23.55 -12.17
CA ASN A 23 11.47 -22.87 -10.99
C ASN A 23 10.33 -22.18 -10.26
N GLU A 24 9.80 -22.84 -9.24
CA GLU A 24 8.65 -22.36 -8.46
C GLU A 24 8.93 -21.03 -7.76
N SER A 25 10.10 -20.88 -7.16
CA SER A 25 10.50 -19.68 -6.46
C SER A 25 10.54 -18.45 -7.39
N LEU A 26 11.08 -18.63 -8.57
CA LEU A 26 11.15 -17.56 -9.57
C LEU A 26 9.76 -17.20 -10.09
N ILE A 27 8.90 -18.18 -10.34
CA ILE A 27 7.52 -17.95 -10.77
C ILE A 27 6.76 -17.17 -9.71
N HIS A 28 6.88 -17.53 -8.45
CA HIS A 28 6.26 -16.82 -7.33
C HIS A 28 6.73 -15.37 -7.25
N GLN A 29 8.02 -15.13 -7.39
CA GLN A 29 8.60 -13.80 -7.38
C GLN A 29 8.06 -12.92 -8.51
N VAL A 30 7.99 -13.46 -9.72
CA VAL A 30 7.47 -12.73 -10.89
C VAL A 30 5.99 -12.41 -10.74
N VAL A 31 5.19 -13.38 -10.30
CA VAL A 31 3.75 -13.18 -10.07
C VAL A 31 3.51 -12.12 -9.00
N THR A 32 4.25 -12.17 -7.90
CA THR A 32 4.15 -11.18 -6.82
C THR A 32 4.50 -9.78 -7.33
N ALA A 33 5.55 -9.63 -8.11
CA ALA A 33 5.95 -8.35 -8.70
C ALA A 33 4.89 -7.83 -9.68
N TYR A 34 4.34 -8.69 -10.51
CA TYR A 34 3.29 -8.34 -11.46
C TYR A 34 2.03 -7.83 -10.75
N LEU A 35 1.55 -8.56 -9.75
CA LEU A 35 0.37 -8.18 -8.97
C LEU A 35 0.60 -6.87 -8.19
N ALA A 36 1.78 -6.69 -7.61
CA ALA A 36 2.14 -5.46 -6.92
C ALA A 36 2.17 -4.25 -7.88
N GLY A 37 2.72 -4.45 -9.09
CA GLY A 37 2.78 -3.41 -10.12
C GLY A 37 1.43 -2.98 -10.65
N SER A 38 0.41 -3.83 -10.58
CA SER A 38 -0.94 -3.50 -11.03
C SER A 38 -1.73 -2.64 -10.03
N ARG A 39 -1.25 -2.51 -8.79
CA ARG A 39 -1.94 -1.75 -7.75
C ARG A 39 -1.71 -0.26 -7.93
N ALA A 40 -2.78 0.52 -7.96
CA ALA A 40 -2.71 1.97 -8.16
C ALA A 40 -2.24 2.76 -6.92
N GLY A 41 -2.32 2.17 -5.72
CA GLY A 41 -1.88 2.82 -4.49
C GLY A 41 -2.66 4.08 -4.14
N THR A 42 -3.94 4.09 -4.39
CA THR A 42 -4.80 5.27 -4.24
C THR A 42 -5.23 5.56 -2.82
N LYS A 43 -4.79 4.79 -1.84
CA LYS A 43 -5.12 5.04 -0.44
C LYS A 43 -4.48 6.34 0.05
N ALA A 44 -5.21 7.08 0.88
CA ALA A 44 -4.70 8.28 1.51
C ALA A 44 -5.34 8.46 2.90
N GLN A 45 -4.58 9.04 3.81
CA GLN A 45 -5.07 9.44 5.12
C GLN A 45 -4.62 10.86 5.39
N LYS A 46 -5.41 11.58 6.16
CA LYS A 46 -5.09 12.96 6.53
C LYS A 46 -4.19 12.96 7.76
N ASN A 47 -3.06 13.65 7.67
CA ASN A 47 -2.26 13.99 8.83
C ASN A 47 -2.91 15.15 9.59
N ARG A 48 -2.34 15.55 10.72
CA ARG A 48 -2.91 16.65 11.53
C ARG A 48 -2.99 17.99 10.79
N ALA A 49 -2.14 18.22 9.79
CA ALA A 49 -2.19 19.43 8.99
C ALA A 49 -3.34 19.45 7.99
N ALA A 50 -3.73 18.28 7.48
CA ALA A 50 -4.79 18.13 6.48
C ALA A 50 -6.19 18.03 7.09
N VAL A 51 -6.31 17.63 8.36
CA VAL A 51 -7.61 17.52 9.04
C VAL A 51 -8.16 18.91 9.32
N ARG A 52 -9.45 19.10 9.05
CA ARG A 52 -10.16 20.35 9.34
C ARG A 52 -10.29 20.57 10.85
N GLY A 53 -10.10 21.78 11.30
CA GLY A 53 -10.27 22.19 12.68
C GLY A 53 -8.96 22.65 13.32
N GLY A 54 -8.97 22.78 14.62
CA GLY A 54 -7.82 23.27 15.37
C GLY A 54 -7.63 24.78 15.24
N GLY A 55 -6.38 25.21 15.26
CA GLY A 55 -6.01 26.63 15.20
C GLY A 55 -5.99 27.33 16.55
N ALA A 56 -6.71 26.82 17.54
CA ALA A 56 -6.68 27.29 18.91
C ALA A 56 -6.20 26.21 19.87
N LYS A 57 -5.45 26.61 20.89
CA LYS A 57 -5.04 25.68 21.95
C LYS A 57 -6.28 25.25 22.74
N PRO A 58 -6.53 23.92 22.93
CA PRO A 58 -7.76 23.43 23.58
C PRO A 58 -7.93 23.93 25.01
N TRP A 59 -6.84 24.02 25.76
CA TRP A 59 -6.81 24.58 27.13
C TRP A 59 -5.42 25.16 27.43
N ARG A 60 -5.35 25.91 28.51
CA ARG A 60 -4.09 26.55 28.93
C ARG A 60 -3.01 25.51 29.28
N GLN A 61 -1.77 25.92 29.20
CA GLN A 61 -0.60 25.05 29.41
C GLN A 61 -0.52 24.48 30.84
N LYS A 62 -0.95 25.25 31.82
CA LYS A 62 -0.87 24.89 33.26
C LYS A 62 -2.19 25.16 33.96
N GLY A 63 -2.41 24.46 35.07
CA GLY A 63 -3.50 24.77 36.02
C GLY A 63 -4.83 24.10 35.71
N THR A 64 -4.92 23.22 34.69
CA THR A 64 -6.15 22.49 34.37
C THR A 64 -6.19 21.08 34.94
N GLY A 65 -5.04 20.54 35.40
CA GLY A 65 -4.93 19.14 35.81
C GLY A 65 -4.95 18.14 34.66
N ARG A 66 -4.93 18.63 33.41
CA ARG A 66 -4.91 17.81 32.18
C ARG A 66 -3.54 17.81 31.54
N ALA A 67 -3.31 16.77 30.72
CA ALA A 67 -2.13 16.73 29.86
C ALA A 67 -2.09 17.93 28.91
N ARG A 68 -0.89 18.42 28.62
CA ARG A 68 -0.71 19.55 27.69
C ARG A 68 -1.17 19.19 26.29
N ALA A 69 -1.91 20.06 25.64
CA ALA A 69 -2.38 19.87 24.28
C ALA A 69 -2.26 21.18 23.49
N GLY A 70 -1.80 21.08 22.25
CA GLY A 70 -1.64 22.22 21.34
C GLY A 70 -2.73 22.33 20.30
N THR A 71 -3.36 21.22 19.92
CA THR A 71 -4.42 21.19 18.91
C THR A 71 -5.32 19.98 19.12
N ILE A 72 -6.59 20.13 18.78
CA ILE A 72 -7.56 19.03 18.76
C ILE A 72 -7.35 18.09 17.58
N ARG A 73 -6.53 18.46 16.61
CA ARG A 73 -6.18 17.61 15.44
C ARG A 73 -5.03 16.66 15.72
N SER A 74 -4.46 16.68 16.92
CA SER A 74 -3.38 15.77 17.30
C SER A 74 -3.81 14.30 17.12
N PRO A 75 -2.90 13.41 16.72
CA PRO A 75 -3.21 11.99 16.55
C PRO A 75 -3.74 11.29 17.79
N ILE A 76 -3.47 11.82 18.98
CA ILE A 76 -3.96 11.26 20.24
C ILE A 76 -5.42 11.59 20.54
N PHE A 77 -6.02 12.51 19.79
CA PHE A 77 -7.44 12.88 19.93
C PHE A 77 -8.30 12.06 18.97
N VAL A 78 -9.52 11.74 19.43
CA VAL A 78 -10.54 11.15 18.55
C VAL A 78 -10.90 12.20 17.47
N GLY A 79 -10.88 11.77 16.22
CA GLY A 79 -11.09 12.65 15.08
C GLY A 79 -9.86 13.46 14.66
N GLY A 80 -8.73 13.27 15.32
CA GLY A 80 -7.45 13.86 14.93
C GLY A 80 -6.83 13.20 13.71
N GLY A 81 -5.69 13.74 13.27
CA GLY A 81 -4.95 13.20 12.13
C GLY A 81 -4.23 11.89 12.43
N ARG A 82 -3.77 11.23 11.36
CA ARG A 82 -2.90 10.05 11.47
C ARG A 82 -1.45 10.50 11.63
N THR A 83 -0.72 9.86 12.54
CA THR A 83 0.68 10.21 12.82
C THR A 83 1.56 9.97 11.59
N PHE A 84 1.44 8.81 10.98
CA PHE A 84 2.15 8.42 9.76
C PHE A 84 1.14 8.16 8.65
N ALA A 85 0.58 9.23 8.12
CA ALA A 85 -0.39 9.14 7.04
C ALA A 85 0.26 8.65 5.74
N ALA A 86 -0.47 7.84 5.01
CA ALA A 86 -0.03 7.32 3.73
C ALA A 86 -0.10 8.41 2.63
#